data_fb3cfbbdd4efe8427fb198196fafeeee
#
_entry.id   fb3cfbbdd4efe8427fb198196fafeeee
#
_cell.length_a   1.000
_cell.length_b   1.000
_cell.length_c   1.000
_cell.angle_alpha   90.00
_cell.angle_beta   90.00
_cell.angle_gamma   90.00
#
_symmetry.space_group_name_H-M   'P 1'
#
loop_
_entity.id
_entity.type
_entity.pdbx_description
1 polymer ?
#
loop_
_entity_poly.entity_id
_entity_poly.type
_entity_poly.pdbx_seq_one_letter_code
_entity_poly.pdbx_strand_id
1 'polypeptide(L)'
;VHDKRVERMTEFLKLFFFVLNLTVYNAVRQEDGSMTTDLRELDRRRQDVKAKLMGLGNMRQGSLAERFRKCGKTQCRCAREDSYVHGPSWSLTRAVKGKTVTRIIPARSVAETRAQLAEYREFRRLAQELVDVNEKICDANLLVPEAASQEAAKKGGPKRRLKARSSPRSKHS
;
A
#
# COMPACT_ATOMS: atom_id res chain seq x y z
N VAL A 1 11.26 29.78 67.30
CA VAL A 1 11.67 28.43 66.93
C VAL A 1 10.97 28.10 65.61
N HIS A 2 11.65 28.37 64.49
CA HIS A 2 11.12 28.08 63.17
C HIS A 2 11.10 26.55 62.99
N ASP A 3 9.93 26.00 62.66
CA ASP A 3 9.66 24.56 62.62
C ASP A 3 10.43 23.88 61.50
N LYS A 4 11.59 23.30 61.80
CA LYS A 4 12.41 22.47 60.89
C LYS A 4 11.65 21.29 60.25
N ARG A 5 10.42 21.05 60.70
CA ARG A 5 9.51 20.01 60.19
C ARG A 5 8.83 20.50 58.90
N VAL A 6 8.44 21.77 58.82
CA VAL A 6 7.80 22.39 57.66
C VAL A 6 8.78 22.53 56.51
N GLU A 7 10.06 22.91 56.77
CA GLU A 7 11.11 23.01 55.76
C GLU A 7 11.42 21.65 55.14
N ARG A 8 11.53 20.59 55.93
CA ARG A 8 11.74 19.24 55.39
C ARG A 8 10.57 18.75 54.57
N MET A 9 9.36 19.12 54.90
CA MET A 9 8.17 18.74 54.15
C MET A 9 8.10 19.48 52.79
N THR A 10 8.47 20.74 52.73
CA THR A 10 8.54 21.52 51.49
C THR A 10 9.63 21.02 50.55
N GLU A 11 10.80 20.62 51.06
CA GLU A 11 11.85 20.02 50.24
C GLU A 11 11.44 18.63 49.72
N PHE A 12 10.75 17.83 50.53
CA PHE A 12 10.23 16.53 50.09
C PHE A 12 9.17 16.66 49.02
N LEU A 13 8.30 17.65 49.09
CA LEU A 13 7.31 17.96 48.06
C LEU A 13 7.97 18.44 46.77
N LYS A 14 8.98 19.26 46.81
CA LYS A 14 9.74 19.70 45.60
C LYS A 14 10.47 18.53 44.92
N LEU A 15 11.09 17.65 45.70
CA LEU A 15 11.75 16.47 45.18
C LEU A 15 10.73 15.50 44.53
N PHE A 16 9.59 15.31 45.17
CA PHE A 16 8.52 14.46 44.67
C PHE A 16 7.94 15.00 43.35
N PHE A 17 7.65 16.32 43.27
CA PHE A 17 7.19 16.96 42.03
C PHE A 17 8.26 16.90 40.93
N PHE A 18 9.55 17.04 41.26
CA PHE A 18 10.63 16.93 40.29
C PHE A 18 10.74 15.50 39.73
N VAL A 19 10.68 14.48 40.58
CA VAL A 19 10.72 13.08 40.15
C VAL A 19 9.47 12.73 39.33
N LEU A 20 8.29 13.20 39.72
CA LEU A 20 7.05 12.98 38.98
C LEU A 20 7.10 13.64 37.58
N ASN A 21 7.61 14.86 37.46
CA ASN A 21 7.79 15.51 36.17
C ASN A 21 8.83 14.80 35.30
N LEU A 22 9.92 14.28 35.90
CA LEU A 22 10.96 13.55 35.17
C LEU A 22 10.43 12.21 34.63
N THR A 23 9.59 11.51 35.40
CA THR A 23 8.98 10.26 34.97
C THR A 23 7.94 10.48 33.87
N VAL A 24 7.10 11.50 33.96
CA VAL A 24 6.15 11.87 32.90
C VAL A 24 6.88 12.31 31.63
N TYR A 25 7.93 13.13 31.76
CA TYR A 25 8.74 13.57 30.62
C TYR A 25 9.44 12.41 29.90
N ASN A 26 9.98 11.45 30.66
CA ASN A 26 10.61 10.25 30.07
C ASN A 26 9.60 9.32 29.43
N ALA A 27 8.40 9.16 30.00
CA ALA A 27 7.32 8.35 29.38
C ALA A 27 6.88 8.93 28.03
N VAL A 28 6.62 10.25 27.97
CA VAL A 28 6.24 10.95 26.72
C VAL A 28 7.37 10.83 25.66
N ARG A 29 8.63 10.95 26.07
CA ARG A 29 9.76 10.82 25.15
C ARG A 29 9.97 9.40 24.61
N GLN A 30 9.61 8.38 25.37
CA GLN A 30 9.66 6.99 24.93
C GLN A 30 8.57 6.69 23.89
N GLU A 31 7.37 7.25 24.05
CA GLU A 31 6.27 7.10 23.09
C GLU A 31 6.62 7.76 21.74
N ASP A 32 7.21 8.97 21.74
CA ASP A 32 7.67 9.64 20.52
C ASP A 32 8.75 8.85 19.78
N GLY A 33 9.67 8.23 20.51
CA GLY A 33 10.73 7.38 19.94
C GLY A 33 10.20 6.10 19.30
N SER A 34 9.17 5.48 19.86
CA SER A 34 8.51 4.28 19.34
C SER A 34 7.75 4.60 18.05
N MET A 35 6.94 5.66 18.03
CA MET A 35 6.13 6.05 16.88
C MET A 35 6.97 6.42 15.65
N THR A 36 8.11 7.10 15.85
CA THR A 36 9.04 7.42 14.74
C THR A 36 9.74 6.18 14.19
N THR A 37 10.01 5.18 15.03
CA THR A 37 10.59 3.91 14.61
C THR A 37 9.60 3.12 13.76
N ASP A 38 8.33 3.07 14.17
CA ASP A 38 7.26 2.39 13.43
C ASP A 38 7.02 3.02 12.05
N LEU A 39 7.02 4.35 11.93
CA LEU A 39 6.88 5.04 10.65
C LEU A 39 8.06 4.75 9.70
N ARG A 40 9.28 4.70 10.20
CA ARG A 40 10.46 4.34 9.39
C ARG A 40 10.38 2.91 8.88
N GLU A 41 9.91 1.98 9.69
CA GLU A 41 9.74 0.59 9.29
C GLU A 41 8.63 0.45 8.24
N LEU A 42 7.50 1.17 8.39
CA LEU A 42 6.44 1.21 7.39
C LEU A 42 6.93 1.82 6.07
N ASP A 43 7.73 2.89 6.10
CA ASP A 43 8.33 3.47 4.91
C ASP A 43 9.29 2.51 4.21
N ARG A 44 10.13 1.79 4.96
CA ARG A 44 11.00 0.74 4.42
C ARG A 44 10.17 -0.35 3.74
N ARG A 45 9.14 -0.85 4.42
CA ARG A 45 8.21 -1.84 3.86
C ARG A 45 7.56 -1.35 2.57
N ARG A 46 7.13 -0.09 2.53
CA ARG A 46 6.56 0.53 1.32
C ARG A 46 7.54 0.53 0.16
N GLN A 47 8.81 0.85 0.39
CA GLN A 47 9.85 0.83 -0.65
C GLN A 47 10.12 -0.59 -1.14
N ASP A 48 10.18 -1.57 -0.25
CA ASP A 48 10.37 -2.98 -0.59
C ASP A 48 9.23 -3.51 -1.48
N VAL A 49 7.98 -3.18 -1.13
CA VAL A 49 6.82 -3.56 -1.94
C VAL A 49 6.84 -2.89 -3.31
N LYS A 50 7.22 -1.61 -3.40
CA LYS A 50 7.39 -0.90 -4.67
C LYS A 50 8.48 -1.53 -5.52
N ALA A 51 9.62 -1.90 -4.95
CA ALA A 51 10.69 -2.57 -5.67
C ALA A 51 10.24 -3.92 -6.23
N LYS A 52 9.49 -4.71 -5.46
CA LYS A 52 8.90 -5.97 -5.94
C LYS A 52 7.90 -5.75 -7.08
N LEU A 53 7.05 -4.73 -7.00
CA LEU A 53 6.11 -4.38 -8.07
C LEU A 53 6.84 -3.99 -9.37
N MET A 54 7.94 -3.26 -9.28
CA MET A 54 8.76 -2.90 -10.44
C MET A 54 9.49 -4.09 -11.05
N GLY A 55 9.73 -5.16 -10.28
CA GLY A 55 10.37 -6.39 -10.74
C GLY A 55 9.43 -7.38 -11.45
N LEU A 56 8.11 -7.14 -11.44
CA LEU A 56 7.15 -8.04 -12.09
C LEU A 56 7.29 -8.04 -13.61
N GLY A 57 7.17 -9.23 -14.19
CA GLY A 57 7.24 -9.45 -15.62
C GLY A 57 5.90 -9.30 -16.34
N ASN A 58 5.83 -9.93 -17.53
CA ASN A 58 4.59 -9.95 -18.30
C ASN A 58 3.46 -10.65 -17.54
N MET A 59 2.33 -10.00 -17.39
CA MET A 59 1.21 -10.52 -16.62
C MET A 59 -0.08 -10.58 -17.44
N ARG A 60 -0.97 -11.47 -17.07
CA ARG A 60 -2.27 -11.67 -17.71
C ARG A 60 -3.35 -11.98 -16.69
N GLN A 61 -4.46 -11.30 -16.79
CA GLN A 61 -5.66 -11.57 -15.99
C GLN A 61 -6.47 -12.72 -16.59
N GLY A 62 -7.06 -13.56 -15.75
CA GLY A 62 -8.01 -14.58 -16.13
C GLY A 62 -7.82 -15.90 -15.39
N SER A 63 -8.55 -16.90 -15.86
CA SER A 63 -8.48 -18.28 -15.38
C SER A 63 -8.19 -19.21 -16.55
N LEU A 64 -7.16 -20.04 -16.43
CA LEU A 64 -6.81 -21.04 -17.43
C LEU A 64 -7.45 -22.38 -17.03
N ALA A 65 -8.29 -22.93 -17.90
CA ALA A 65 -8.95 -24.20 -17.70
C ALA A 65 -8.59 -25.19 -18.79
N GLU A 66 -8.32 -26.42 -18.37
CA GLU A 66 -8.21 -27.57 -19.24
C GLU A 66 -9.62 -28.10 -19.53
N ARG A 67 -9.90 -28.40 -20.79
CA ARG A 67 -11.21 -28.86 -21.23
C ARG A 67 -11.10 -30.10 -22.12
N PHE A 68 -11.94 -31.05 -21.79
CA PHE A 68 -12.22 -32.22 -22.59
C PHE A 68 -13.66 -32.15 -23.11
N ARG A 69 -13.94 -32.53 -24.35
CA ARG A 69 -15.27 -32.42 -24.93
C ARG A 69 -15.54 -33.49 -25.98
N LYS A 70 -16.83 -33.87 -26.11
CA LYS A 70 -17.31 -34.61 -27.28
C LYS A 70 -17.58 -33.61 -28.42
N CYS A 71 -17.22 -33.94 -29.67
CA CYS A 71 -17.33 -33.02 -30.80
C CYS A 71 -18.70 -32.93 -31.43
N GLY A 72 -19.65 -33.80 -31.03
CA GLY A 72 -21.01 -33.88 -31.55
C GLY A 72 -21.15 -34.50 -32.95
N LYS A 73 -20.05 -34.95 -33.60
CA LYS A 73 -20.09 -35.64 -34.87
C LYS A 73 -20.46 -37.11 -34.68
N THR A 74 -21.53 -37.61 -35.33
CA THR A 74 -22.01 -38.99 -35.20
C THR A 74 -21.01 -40.05 -35.63
N GLN A 75 -20.14 -39.75 -36.58
CA GLN A 75 -19.11 -40.65 -37.05
C GLN A 75 -17.80 -40.63 -36.22
N CYS A 76 -17.73 -39.75 -35.24
CA CYS A 76 -16.52 -39.64 -34.41
C CYS A 76 -16.48 -40.72 -33.33
N ARG A 77 -15.28 -41.16 -32.98
CA ARG A 77 -15.05 -42.13 -31.91
C ARG A 77 -15.68 -41.67 -30.58
N CYS A 78 -15.67 -40.38 -30.29
CA CYS A 78 -16.30 -39.83 -29.06
C CYS A 78 -17.84 -39.97 -29.02
N ALA A 79 -18.48 -40.23 -30.15
CA ALA A 79 -19.91 -40.52 -30.21
C ALA A 79 -20.21 -42.01 -29.98
N ARG A 80 -19.24 -42.89 -30.28
CA ARG A 80 -19.38 -44.34 -30.18
C ARG A 80 -18.87 -44.89 -28.85
N GLU A 81 -17.88 -44.23 -28.24
CA GLU A 81 -17.28 -44.66 -27.00
C GLU A 81 -17.45 -43.57 -25.94
N ASP A 82 -18.19 -43.89 -24.86
CA ASP A 82 -18.45 -42.90 -23.80
C ASP A 82 -17.22 -42.49 -23.03
N SER A 83 -16.23 -43.34 -22.94
CA SER A 83 -14.93 -43.05 -22.29
C SER A 83 -14.01 -42.16 -23.11
N TYR A 84 -14.26 -42.02 -24.43
CA TYR A 84 -13.38 -41.22 -25.31
C TYR A 84 -13.87 -39.78 -25.44
N VAL A 85 -13.02 -38.83 -25.14
CA VAL A 85 -13.24 -37.40 -25.30
C VAL A 85 -12.05 -36.74 -26.03
N HIS A 86 -12.35 -35.66 -26.76
CA HIS A 86 -11.32 -34.85 -27.38
C HIS A 86 -10.69 -33.91 -26.38
N GLY A 87 -9.38 -33.80 -26.40
CA GLY A 87 -8.66 -32.90 -25.55
C GLY A 87 -7.25 -33.44 -25.20
N PRO A 88 -6.51 -32.76 -24.34
CA PRO A 88 -6.90 -31.51 -23.68
C PRO A 88 -6.89 -30.30 -24.60
N SER A 89 -7.88 -29.41 -24.44
CA SER A 89 -7.88 -28.07 -25.01
C SER A 89 -7.84 -27.04 -23.89
N TRP A 90 -7.00 -26.04 -24.03
CA TRP A 90 -6.82 -25.03 -22.99
C TRP A 90 -7.57 -23.76 -23.34
N SER A 91 -8.34 -23.24 -22.38
CA SER A 91 -9.07 -21.99 -22.56
C SER A 91 -8.76 -21.01 -21.43
N LEU A 92 -8.38 -19.78 -21.80
CA LEU A 92 -8.24 -18.67 -20.89
C LEU A 92 -9.51 -17.84 -20.91
N THR A 93 -10.12 -17.65 -19.75
CA THR A 93 -11.36 -16.90 -19.58
C THR A 93 -11.11 -15.70 -18.65
N ARG A 94 -11.60 -14.53 -19.05
CA ARG A 94 -11.53 -13.30 -18.23
C ARG A 94 -12.77 -12.43 -18.43
N ALA A 95 -13.12 -11.63 -17.44
CA ALA A 95 -14.12 -10.58 -17.57
C ALA A 95 -13.51 -9.33 -18.21
N VAL A 96 -14.17 -8.75 -19.20
CA VAL A 96 -13.80 -7.49 -19.85
C VAL A 96 -15.08 -6.64 -19.98
N LYS A 97 -15.12 -5.50 -19.30
CA LYS A 97 -16.29 -4.58 -19.30
C LYS A 97 -17.61 -5.32 -19.04
N GLY A 98 -17.65 -6.17 -18.02
CA GLY A 98 -18.82 -6.97 -17.64
C GLY A 98 -19.14 -8.18 -18.54
N LYS A 99 -18.39 -8.39 -19.64
CA LYS A 99 -18.58 -9.54 -20.53
C LYS A 99 -17.48 -10.57 -20.34
N THR A 100 -17.83 -11.85 -20.39
CA THR A 100 -16.87 -12.95 -20.35
C THR A 100 -16.25 -13.15 -21.73
N VAL A 101 -14.91 -13.05 -21.81
CA VAL A 101 -14.13 -13.30 -23.02
C VAL A 101 -13.30 -14.55 -22.80
N THR A 102 -13.43 -15.51 -23.73
CA THR A 102 -12.66 -16.77 -23.73
C THR A 102 -11.73 -16.83 -24.93
N ARG A 103 -10.48 -17.21 -24.69
CA ARG A 103 -9.47 -17.43 -25.73
C ARG A 103 -8.90 -18.83 -25.62
N ILE A 104 -8.79 -19.54 -26.74
CA ILE A 104 -8.10 -20.83 -26.78
C ILE A 104 -6.59 -20.60 -26.74
N ILE A 105 -5.91 -21.35 -25.91
CA ILE A 105 -4.47 -21.29 -25.72
C ILE A 105 -3.84 -22.55 -26.34
N PRO A 106 -2.89 -22.40 -27.27
CA PRO A 106 -2.14 -23.53 -27.82
C PRO A 106 -1.37 -24.26 -26.71
N ALA A 107 -1.25 -25.58 -26.81
CA ALA A 107 -0.56 -26.39 -25.80
C ALA A 107 0.88 -25.90 -25.51
N ARG A 108 1.61 -25.47 -26.53
CA ARG A 108 2.97 -24.88 -26.42
C ARG A 108 3.03 -23.62 -25.56
N SER A 109 1.94 -22.85 -25.46
CA SER A 109 1.87 -21.57 -24.72
C SER A 109 1.24 -21.70 -23.34
N VAL A 110 0.88 -22.91 -22.91
CA VAL A 110 0.21 -23.15 -21.63
C VAL A 110 1.12 -22.80 -20.44
N ALA A 111 2.39 -23.25 -20.50
CA ALA A 111 3.35 -22.98 -19.44
C ALA A 111 3.58 -21.47 -19.23
N GLU A 112 3.82 -20.76 -20.34
CA GLU A 112 3.97 -19.29 -20.32
C GLU A 112 2.70 -18.59 -19.81
N THR A 113 1.52 -19.02 -20.28
CA THR A 113 0.25 -18.45 -19.80
C THR A 113 0.06 -18.65 -18.31
N ARG A 114 0.45 -19.81 -17.75
CA ARG A 114 0.42 -20.07 -16.31
C ARG A 114 1.36 -19.14 -15.54
N ALA A 115 2.57 -18.92 -16.05
CA ALA A 115 3.51 -17.95 -15.46
C ALA A 115 2.93 -16.53 -15.46
N GLN A 116 2.37 -16.07 -16.58
CA GLN A 116 1.73 -14.75 -16.68
C GLN A 116 0.53 -14.59 -15.73
N LEU A 117 -0.22 -15.66 -15.50
CA LEU A 117 -1.31 -15.64 -14.51
C LEU A 117 -0.79 -15.62 -13.07
N ALA A 118 0.35 -16.26 -12.79
CA ALA A 118 1.02 -16.21 -11.49
C ALA A 118 1.53 -14.79 -11.20
N GLU A 119 2.18 -14.15 -12.16
CA GLU A 119 2.62 -12.75 -12.09
C GLU A 119 1.46 -11.80 -11.79
N TYR A 120 0.31 -11.99 -12.43
CA TYR A 120 -0.87 -11.17 -12.14
C TYR A 120 -1.41 -11.38 -10.72
N ARG A 121 -1.38 -12.60 -10.20
CA ARG A 121 -1.78 -12.86 -8.80
C ARG A 121 -0.83 -12.19 -7.83
N GLU A 122 0.46 -12.25 -8.11
CA GLU A 122 1.48 -11.60 -7.29
C GLU A 122 1.33 -10.07 -7.34
N PHE A 123 1.10 -9.49 -8.54
CA PHE A 123 0.77 -8.07 -8.68
C PHE A 123 -0.40 -7.66 -7.77
N ARG A 124 -1.50 -8.41 -7.79
CA ARG A 124 -2.67 -8.11 -6.95
C ARG A 124 -2.35 -8.17 -5.46
N ARG A 125 -1.58 -9.17 -5.04
CA ARG A 125 -1.15 -9.32 -3.65
C ARG A 125 -0.29 -8.13 -3.21
N LEU A 126 0.72 -7.77 -4.01
CA LEU A 126 1.61 -6.65 -3.71
C LEU A 126 0.89 -5.29 -3.77
N ALA A 127 -0.05 -5.12 -4.71
CA ALA A 127 -0.86 -3.89 -4.78
C ALA A 127 -1.72 -3.71 -3.52
N GLN A 128 -2.34 -4.78 -3.02
CA GLN A 128 -3.08 -4.74 -1.76
C GLN A 128 -2.15 -4.44 -0.58
N GLU A 129 -1.01 -5.13 -0.49
CA GLU A 129 -0.02 -4.88 0.56
C GLU A 129 0.47 -3.42 0.55
N LEU A 130 0.65 -2.81 -0.64
CA LEU A 130 1.01 -1.40 -0.76
C LEU A 130 -0.07 -0.48 -0.21
N VAL A 131 -1.35 -0.79 -0.47
CA VAL A 131 -2.49 -0.03 0.08
C VAL A 131 -2.48 -0.13 1.61
N ASP A 132 -2.40 -1.35 2.15
CA ASP A 132 -2.44 -1.60 3.60
C ASP A 132 -1.31 -0.87 4.34
N VAL A 133 -0.09 -0.86 3.77
CA VAL A 133 1.05 -0.12 4.34
C VAL A 133 0.82 1.39 4.27
N ASN A 134 0.32 1.91 3.14
CA ASN A 134 0.06 3.34 3.01
C ASN A 134 -1.07 3.82 3.94
N GLU A 135 -2.13 3.03 4.15
CA GLU A 135 -3.19 3.34 5.11
C GLU A 135 -2.62 3.47 6.53
N LYS A 136 -1.78 2.53 6.96
CA LYS A 136 -1.09 2.61 8.26
C LYS A 136 -0.23 3.87 8.40
N ILE A 137 0.48 4.28 7.34
CA ILE A 137 1.28 5.51 7.33
C ILE A 137 0.35 6.73 7.44
N CYS A 138 -0.77 6.74 6.71
CA CYS A 138 -1.74 7.82 6.78
C CYS A 138 -2.33 7.94 8.18
N ASP A 139 -2.73 6.82 8.79
CA ASP A 139 -3.29 6.79 10.15
C ASP A 139 -2.28 7.28 11.19
N ALA A 140 -1.03 6.83 11.10
CA ALA A 140 0.03 7.30 11.99
C ALA A 140 0.27 8.80 11.86
N ASN A 141 0.20 9.37 10.65
CA ASN A 141 0.35 10.81 10.41
C ASN A 141 -0.82 11.62 10.97
N LEU A 142 -2.04 11.06 11.06
CA LEU A 142 -3.18 11.71 11.69
C LEU A 142 -3.01 11.86 13.21
N LEU A 143 -2.22 10.98 13.83
CA LEU A 143 -1.97 11.00 15.26
C LEU A 143 -0.85 11.98 15.68
N VAL A 144 -0.08 12.53 14.71
CA VAL A 144 0.97 13.52 14.99
C VAL A 144 0.30 14.85 15.40
N PRO A 145 0.56 15.38 16.63
CA PRO A 145 -0.02 16.65 17.06
C PRO A 145 0.36 17.81 16.12
N GLU A 146 -0.60 18.72 15.87
CA GLU A 146 -0.43 19.88 14.96
C GLU A 146 0.74 20.82 15.35
N ALA A 147 1.21 20.75 16.60
CA ALA A 147 2.35 21.51 17.09
C ALA A 147 3.66 21.24 16.32
N ALA A 148 3.88 20.01 15.87
CA ALA A 148 5.07 19.63 15.11
C ALA A 148 5.05 20.16 13.66
N SER A 149 3.87 20.32 13.08
CA SER A 149 3.71 20.85 11.71
C SER A 149 3.90 22.36 11.63
N GLN A 150 3.62 23.11 12.71
CA GLN A 150 3.82 24.57 12.76
C GLN A 150 5.29 24.98 12.88
N GLU A 151 6.14 24.18 13.53
CA GLU A 151 7.57 24.45 13.58
C GLU A 151 8.28 24.22 12.24
N ALA A 152 7.85 23.22 11.46
CA ALA A 152 8.36 22.98 10.11
C ALA A 152 7.95 24.11 9.14
N ALA A 153 6.74 24.64 9.29
CA ALA A 153 6.26 25.78 8.48
C ALA A 153 6.97 27.10 8.80
N LYS A 154 7.42 27.32 10.04
CA LYS A 154 8.18 28.51 10.45
C LYS A 154 9.63 28.53 9.94
N LYS A 155 10.20 27.39 9.58
CA LYS A 155 11.54 27.28 8.97
C LYS A 155 11.57 27.37 7.45
N GLY A 156 10.43 27.46 6.79
CA GLY A 156 10.31 27.68 5.34
C GLY A 156 10.54 29.15 4.97
N GLY A 157 11.60 29.40 4.20
CA GLY A 157 12.13 30.70 3.82
C GLY A 157 11.17 31.67 3.08
N PRO A 158 11.68 32.85 2.62
CA PRO A 158 10.89 34.02 2.30
C PRO A 158 9.92 33.77 1.14
N LYS A 159 8.65 34.09 1.37
CA LYS A 159 7.58 34.06 0.35
C LYS A 159 7.96 34.97 -0.84
N ARG A 160 8.33 34.36 -1.97
CA ARG A 160 8.48 35.11 -3.24
C ARG A 160 7.14 35.77 -3.61
N ARG A 161 7.07 37.07 -3.42
CA ARG A 161 5.94 37.91 -3.85
C ARG A 161 5.87 37.86 -5.39
N LEU A 162 4.90 37.13 -5.93
CA LEU A 162 4.59 37.18 -7.36
C LEU A 162 4.12 38.62 -7.72
N LYS A 163 4.95 39.31 -8.46
CA LYS A 163 4.53 40.59 -9.10
C LYS A 163 3.43 40.28 -10.10
N ALA A 164 2.25 40.85 -9.89
CA ALA A 164 1.18 40.84 -10.87
C ALA A 164 1.65 41.54 -12.17
N ARG A 165 1.63 40.76 -13.28
CA ARG A 165 1.84 41.36 -14.63
C ARG A 165 0.59 42.15 -14.99
N SER A 166 0.72 43.48 -15.02
CA SER A 166 -0.27 44.38 -15.63
C SER A 166 -0.31 44.14 -17.15
N SER A 167 -1.48 43.75 -17.67
CA SER A 167 -1.74 43.63 -19.09
C SER A 167 -1.85 45.06 -19.71
N PRO A 168 -1.25 45.35 -20.89
CA PRO A 168 -1.50 46.58 -21.58
C PRO A 168 -2.88 46.55 -22.28
N ARG A 169 -3.67 47.57 -22.00
CA ARG A 169 -4.99 47.84 -22.59
C ARG A 169 -4.79 48.29 -24.05
N SER A 170 -5.24 47.48 -25.03
CA SER A 170 -5.30 47.88 -26.44
C SER A 170 -6.42 48.90 -26.65
N LYS A 171 -6.05 50.07 -27.12
CA LYS A 171 -6.99 51.04 -27.69
C LYS A 171 -7.17 50.70 -29.17
N HIS A 172 -8.39 50.45 -29.58
CA HIS A 172 -8.81 50.50 -30.98
C HIS A 172 -9.49 51.87 -31.22
N SER A 173 -8.96 52.57 -32.23
CA SER A 173 -9.67 53.60 -33.01
C SER A 173 -10.28 52.93 -34.19
#